data_b2e094a87a7bc8ce0466122eb37d57e3
#
_entry.id   b2e094a87a7bc8ce0466122eb37d57e3
#
_cell.length_a   1.000
_cell.length_b   1.000
_cell.length_c   1.000
_cell.angle_alpha   90.00
_cell.angle_beta   90.00
_cell.angle_gamma   90.00
#
_symmetry.space_group_name_H-M   'P 1'
#
loop_
_entity.id
_entity.type
_entity.pdbx_description
1 polymer ?
#
loop_
_entity_poly.entity_id
_entity_poly.type
_entity_poly.pdbx_seq_one_letter_code
_entity_poly.pdbx_strand_id
1 'polypeptide(L)'
;AEAEAFEYADIDHIGSYVEDNTYNEKHIESVLALKLVDVEAIRRANFRVAIDCVNSVGGIILPELLHRLGVQHVEKLYCEPTGNFQHNPEPLEKNLGDIMNLMKGGKADVAFVVDPDVDRLAMICEDGTMYGEEYTLVTVADYVLKHTPGNTVSNLSSTRALRDVTRKYGMQYNAAAVGEVNVVTKMKETNAVIGGEGNGG
;
A
#
# COMPACT_ATOMS: atom_id res chain seq x y z
N ALA A 1 25.46 -8.25 4.19
CA ALA A 1 25.48 -6.94 4.81
C ALA A 1 25.95 -7.02 6.27
N GLU A 2 25.38 -7.87 7.13
CA GLU A 2 25.75 -7.96 8.56
C GLU A 2 27.23 -8.29 8.81
N ALA A 3 27.88 -9.06 7.92
CA ALA A 3 29.27 -9.42 8.06
C ALA A 3 30.23 -8.44 7.33
N GLU A 4 29.68 -7.43 6.64
CA GLU A 4 30.45 -6.50 5.77
C GLU A 4 31.46 -7.23 4.84
N ALA A 5 31.17 -8.50 4.53
CA ALA A 5 32.01 -9.39 3.74
C ALA A 5 31.72 -9.21 2.23
N PHE A 6 31.96 -8.01 1.73
CA PHE A 6 31.83 -7.68 0.31
C PHE A 6 33.14 -7.07 -0.19
N GLU A 7 33.48 -7.37 -1.44
CA GLU A 7 34.60 -6.79 -2.15
C GLU A 7 34.07 -5.80 -3.18
N TYR A 8 34.69 -4.62 -3.26
CA TYR A 8 34.37 -3.67 -4.31
C TYR A 8 35.07 -4.08 -5.60
N ALA A 9 34.34 -3.97 -6.72
CA ALA A 9 34.93 -4.12 -8.02
C ALA A 9 35.97 -3.02 -8.29
N ASP A 10 37.05 -3.33 -9.01
CA ASP A 10 37.93 -2.31 -9.51
C ASP A 10 37.30 -1.53 -10.68
N ILE A 11 37.93 -0.45 -11.13
CA ILE A 11 37.35 0.46 -12.12
C ILE A 11 37.09 -0.21 -13.47
N ASP A 12 37.82 -1.27 -13.81
CA ASP A 12 37.69 -2.00 -15.08
C ASP A 12 36.55 -3.05 -15.03
N HIS A 13 36.02 -3.34 -13.83
CA HIS A 13 34.99 -4.35 -13.59
C HIS A 13 33.71 -3.75 -13.00
N ILE A 14 33.51 -2.44 -13.16
CA ILE A 14 32.22 -1.80 -12.78
C ILE A 14 31.11 -2.35 -13.68
N GLY A 15 29.95 -2.66 -13.07
CA GLY A 15 28.79 -3.15 -13.79
C GLY A 15 28.24 -2.17 -14.83
N SER A 16 27.33 -2.63 -15.67
CA SER A 16 26.66 -1.81 -16.68
C SER A 16 25.34 -1.25 -16.15
N TYR A 17 24.96 -0.07 -16.63
CA TYR A 17 23.63 0.48 -16.45
C TYR A 17 22.69 -0.06 -17.54
N VAL A 18 21.54 -0.59 -17.13
CA VAL A 18 20.49 -1.06 -18.04
C VAL A 18 19.17 -0.43 -17.61
N GLU A 19 18.46 0.15 -18.57
CA GLU A 19 17.13 0.68 -18.37
C GLU A 19 16.08 -0.34 -18.85
N ASP A 20 15.15 -0.71 -18.00
CA ASP A 20 14.04 -1.61 -18.33
C ASP A 20 12.70 -0.99 -17.90
N ASN A 21 11.92 -0.54 -18.85
CA ASN A 21 10.63 0.13 -18.67
C ASN A 21 9.44 -0.87 -18.63
N THR A 22 9.68 -2.18 -18.56
CA THR A 22 8.63 -3.21 -18.61
C THR A 22 8.06 -3.56 -17.22
N TYR A 23 8.68 -3.11 -16.13
CA TYR A 23 8.31 -3.55 -14.78
C TYR A 23 6.98 -2.99 -14.29
N ASN A 24 6.58 -1.79 -14.70
CA ASN A 24 5.26 -1.25 -14.34
C ASN A 24 4.14 -2.15 -14.86
N GLU A 25 4.22 -2.56 -16.14
CA GLU A 25 3.24 -3.48 -16.72
C GLU A 25 3.26 -4.85 -16.03
N LYS A 26 4.42 -5.43 -15.80
CA LYS A 26 4.58 -6.70 -15.08
C LYS A 26 3.96 -6.65 -13.68
N HIS A 27 4.14 -5.52 -12.97
CA HIS A 27 3.56 -5.33 -11.64
C HIS A 27 2.03 -5.27 -11.71
N ILE A 28 1.48 -4.44 -12.61
CA ILE A 28 0.04 -4.32 -12.81
C ILE A 28 -0.58 -5.68 -13.14
N GLU A 29 -0.01 -6.42 -14.10
CA GLU A 29 -0.48 -7.76 -14.46
C GLU A 29 -0.45 -8.72 -13.25
N SER A 30 0.60 -8.64 -12.43
CA SER A 30 0.71 -9.47 -11.23
C SER A 30 -0.38 -9.13 -10.21
N VAL A 31 -0.71 -7.84 -10.03
CA VAL A 31 -1.80 -7.40 -9.14
C VAL A 31 -3.15 -7.89 -9.66
N LEU A 32 -3.43 -7.72 -10.97
CA LEU A 32 -4.68 -8.17 -11.59
C LEU A 32 -4.86 -9.69 -11.54
N ALA A 33 -3.78 -10.45 -11.51
CA ALA A 33 -3.78 -11.90 -11.41
C ALA A 33 -4.01 -12.44 -9.99
N LEU A 34 -4.02 -11.58 -8.96
CA LEU A 34 -4.29 -12.01 -7.58
C LEU A 34 -5.71 -12.54 -7.45
N LYS A 35 -5.87 -13.71 -6.83
CA LYS A 35 -7.16 -14.42 -6.69
C LYS A 35 -8.25 -13.60 -5.99
N LEU A 36 -7.86 -12.66 -5.14
CA LEU A 36 -8.77 -11.82 -4.35
C LEU A 36 -9.04 -10.47 -5.01
N VAL A 37 -8.46 -10.18 -6.18
CA VAL A 37 -8.73 -8.98 -6.97
C VAL A 37 -9.84 -9.32 -7.97
N ASP A 38 -11.06 -8.88 -7.68
CA ASP A 38 -12.22 -9.04 -8.57
C ASP A 38 -12.43 -7.77 -9.39
N VAL A 39 -11.77 -7.72 -10.55
CA VAL A 39 -11.84 -6.57 -11.48
C VAL A 39 -13.28 -6.27 -11.90
N GLU A 40 -14.10 -7.30 -12.12
CA GLU A 40 -15.50 -7.12 -12.53
C GLU A 40 -16.36 -6.55 -11.40
N ALA A 41 -16.11 -6.94 -10.15
CA ALA A 41 -16.78 -6.34 -8.99
C ALA A 41 -16.39 -4.86 -8.83
N ILE A 42 -15.10 -4.54 -8.97
CA ILE A 42 -14.59 -3.16 -8.91
C ILE A 42 -15.24 -2.31 -10.01
N ARG A 43 -15.27 -2.79 -11.24
CA ARG A 43 -15.91 -2.11 -12.38
C ARG A 43 -17.40 -1.85 -12.14
N ARG A 44 -18.13 -2.87 -11.64
CA ARG A 44 -19.57 -2.74 -11.34
C ARG A 44 -19.86 -1.79 -10.19
N ALA A 45 -18.97 -1.69 -9.22
CA ALA A 45 -19.09 -0.75 -8.11
C ALA A 45 -19.05 0.70 -8.57
N ASN A 46 -18.34 0.97 -9.69
CA ASN A 46 -18.27 2.27 -10.33
C ASN A 46 -17.89 3.41 -9.37
N PHE A 47 -16.94 3.15 -8.48
CA PHE A 47 -16.45 4.15 -7.54
C PHE A 47 -15.75 5.30 -8.27
N ARG A 48 -15.99 6.51 -7.77
CA ARG A 48 -15.16 7.69 -8.06
C ARG A 48 -14.02 7.69 -7.07
N VAL A 49 -12.81 7.67 -7.56
CA VAL A 49 -11.59 7.55 -6.72
C VAL A 49 -10.81 8.85 -6.78
N ALA A 50 -10.29 9.32 -5.67
CA ALA A 50 -9.27 10.36 -5.64
C ALA A 50 -7.91 9.72 -5.28
N ILE A 51 -6.83 10.26 -5.82
CA ILE A 51 -5.47 9.84 -5.46
C ILE A 51 -4.58 11.04 -5.19
N ASP A 52 -3.68 10.88 -4.23
CA ASP A 52 -2.58 11.79 -3.96
C ASP A 52 -1.27 11.00 -3.98
N CYS A 53 -0.37 11.39 -4.88
CA CYS A 53 0.88 10.70 -5.15
C CYS A 53 2.11 11.53 -4.78
N VAL A 54 1.93 12.62 -4.06
CA VAL A 54 2.98 13.53 -3.51
C VAL A 54 4.05 13.94 -4.53
N ASN A 55 3.67 14.04 -5.82
CA ASN A 55 4.58 14.29 -6.95
C ASN A 55 5.74 13.28 -7.06
N SER A 56 5.46 12.01 -6.80
CA SER A 56 6.43 10.94 -6.92
C SER A 56 5.93 9.79 -7.81
N VAL A 57 6.56 8.62 -7.72
CA VAL A 57 6.37 7.49 -8.64
C VAL A 57 4.95 6.92 -8.62
N GLY A 58 4.20 7.11 -7.53
CA GLY A 58 2.78 6.77 -7.46
C GLY A 58 1.95 7.38 -8.58
N GLY A 59 2.32 8.61 -9.02
CA GLY A 59 1.66 9.30 -10.13
C GLY A 59 1.82 8.62 -11.49
N ILE A 60 2.81 7.75 -11.65
CA ILE A 60 3.04 6.95 -12.86
C ILE A 60 2.15 5.71 -12.83
N ILE A 61 2.18 4.96 -11.72
CA ILE A 61 1.60 3.61 -11.69
C ILE A 61 0.13 3.58 -11.28
N LEU A 62 -0.30 4.39 -10.28
CA LEU A 62 -1.66 4.32 -9.74
C LEU A 62 -2.74 4.68 -10.75
N PRO A 63 -2.60 5.72 -11.61
CA PRO A 63 -3.61 6.02 -12.61
C PRO A 63 -3.83 4.86 -13.58
N GLU A 64 -2.76 4.20 -14.01
CA GLU A 64 -2.83 3.06 -14.93
C GLU A 64 -3.42 1.83 -14.24
N LEU A 65 -2.99 1.52 -13.01
CA LEU A 65 -3.54 0.43 -12.22
C LEU A 65 -5.05 0.60 -12.00
N LEU A 66 -5.50 1.79 -11.59
CA LEU A 66 -6.92 2.08 -11.40
C LEU A 66 -7.72 1.95 -12.71
N HIS A 67 -7.18 2.42 -13.82
CA HIS A 67 -7.78 2.24 -15.14
C HIS A 67 -7.93 0.76 -15.49
N ARG A 68 -6.90 -0.04 -15.31
CA ARG A 68 -6.90 -1.49 -15.57
C ARG A 68 -7.86 -2.25 -14.63
N LEU A 69 -8.04 -1.77 -13.39
CA LEU A 69 -9.06 -2.25 -12.45
C LEU A 69 -10.49 -1.84 -12.85
N GLY A 70 -10.65 -0.99 -13.87
CA GLY A 70 -11.96 -0.57 -14.39
C GLY A 70 -12.57 0.66 -13.72
N VAL A 71 -11.78 1.40 -12.93
CA VAL A 71 -12.20 2.70 -12.36
C VAL A 71 -12.27 3.74 -13.47
N GLN A 72 -13.44 4.37 -13.65
CA GLN A 72 -13.69 5.32 -14.74
C GLN A 72 -13.43 6.77 -14.34
N HIS A 73 -13.56 7.10 -13.06
CA HIS A 73 -13.43 8.46 -12.55
C HIS A 73 -12.32 8.53 -11.51
N VAL A 74 -11.24 9.21 -11.85
CA VAL A 74 -10.08 9.40 -10.97
C VAL A 74 -9.74 10.88 -10.88
N GLU A 75 -9.93 11.46 -9.69
CA GLU A 75 -9.43 12.79 -9.33
C GLU A 75 -7.96 12.67 -8.90
N LYS A 76 -7.08 13.44 -9.51
CA LYS A 76 -5.63 13.31 -9.34
C LYS A 76 -5.06 14.53 -8.65
N LEU A 77 -4.42 14.35 -7.49
CA LEU A 77 -3.62 15.35 -6.81
C LEU A 77 -2.16 14.92 -6.84
N TYR A 78 -1.28 15.86 -7.19
CA TYR A 78 0.17 15.70 -7.08
C TYR A 78 0.70 14.41 -7.75
N CYS A 79 0.24 14.15 -8.97
CA CYS A 79 0.61 12.97 -9.76
C CYS A 79 1.72 13.23 -10.79
N GLU A 80 2.35 14.41 -10.78
CA GLU A 80 3.49 14.73 -11.65
C GLU A 80 4.79 14.28 -10.96
N PRO A 81 5.52 13.28 -11.48
CA PRO A 81 6.65 12.67 -10.79
C PRO A 81 7.92 13.55 -10.83
N THR A 82 7.80 14.78 -10.36
CA THR A 82 8.89 15.76 -10.37
C THR A 82 9.87 15.61 -9.21
N GLY A 83 9.49 14.86 -8.17
CA GLY A 83 10.22 14.78 -6.91
C GLY A 83 10.11 16.03 -6.04
N ASN A 84 9.37 17.06 -6.47
CA ASN A 84 9.08 18.24 -5.66
C ASN A 84 7.79 17.97 -4.89
N PHE A 85 7.92 17.43 -3.69
CA PHE A 85 6.78 17.06 -2.86
C PHE A 85 5.96 18.29 -2.47
N GLN A 86 4.65 18.25 -2.78
CA GLN A 86 3.75 19.36 -2.52
C GLN A 86 3.45 19.55 -1.02
N HIS A 87 3.49 18.47 -0.26
CA HIS A 87 3.34 18.45 1.18
C HIS A 87 4.37 17.50 1.80
N ASN A 88 4.44 17.43 3.13
CA ASN A 88 5.26 16.41 3.78
C ASN A 88 4.83 15.03 3.28
N PRO A 89 5.77 14.19 2.78
CA PRO A 89 5.43 12.95 2.08
C PRO A 89 4.85 11.86 2.99
N GLU A 90 4.94 12.04 4.30
CA GLU A 90 4.36 11.08 5.24
C GLU A 90 2.83 11.21 5.24
N PRO A 91 2.06 10.12 4.94
CA PRO A 91 0.62 10.19 4.73
C PRO A 91 -0.16 10.26 6.05
N LEU A 92 0.13 11.27 6.86
CA LEU A 92 -0.55 11.57 8.12
C LEU A 92 -1.61 12.67 7.92
N GLU A 93 -2.68 12.62 8.69
CA GLU A 93 -3.81 13.56 8.61
C GLU A 93 -3.38 15.03 8.49
N LYS A 94 -2.42 15.46 9.30
CA LYS A 94 -1.90 16.85 9.31
C LYS A 94 -1.30 17.31 7.97
N ASN A 95 -0.91 16.37 7.11
CA ASN A 95 -0.26 16.64 5.82
C ASN A 95 -1.23 16.57 4.64
N LEU A 96 -2.47 16.04 4.83
CA LEU A 96 -3.38 15.64 3.76
C LEU A 96 -4.59 16.57 3.60
N GLY A 97 -4.46 17.83 4.00
CA GLY A 97 -5.56 18.80 3.99
C GLY A 97 -6.25 18.95 2.63
N ASP A 98 -5.50 18.95 1.53
CA ASP A 98 -6.04 19.22 0.20
C ASP A 98 -6.94 18.07 -0.28
N ILE A 99 -6.47 16.81 -0.16
CA ILE A 99 -7.29 15.67 -0.58
C ILE A 99 -8.48 15.46 0.37
N MET A 100 -8.34 15.71 1.67
CA MET A 100 -9.45 15.68 2.63
C MET A 100 -10.52 16.73 2.28
N ASN A 101 -10.11 17.94 1.86
CA ASN A 101 -11.03 18.98 1.40
C ASN A 101 -11.70 18.61 0.09
N LEU A 102 -10.99 17.97 -0.84
CA LEU A 102 -11.56 17.44 -2.08
C LEU A 102 -12.67 16.42 -1.77
N MET A 103 -12.42 15.50 -0.84
CA MET A 103 -13.40 14.49 -0.41
C MET A 103 -14.62 15.13 0.25
N LYS A 104 -14.44 16.09 1.16
CA LYS A 104 -15.56 16.89 1.77
C LYS A 104 -16.40 17.58 0.71
N GLY A 105 -15.82 17.94 -0.42
CA GLY A 105 -16.52 18.50 -1.57
C GLY A 105 -17.35 17.49 -2.38
N GLY A 106 -17.39 16.22 -2.01
CA GLY A 106 -18.16 15.16 -2.68
C GLY A 106 -17.62 14.78 -4.06
N LYS A 107 -16.34 15.00 -4.31
CA LYS A 107 -15.69 14.74 -5.62
C LYS A 107 -15.42 13.26 -5.86
N ALA A 108 -15.20 12.48 -4.80
CA ALA A 108 -14.93 11.06 -4.89
C ALA A 108 -15.64 10.29 -3.76
N ASP A 109 -15.69 8.99 -3.87
CA ASP A 109 -16.30 8.08 -2.89
C ASP A 109 -15.26 7.49 -1.94
N VAL A 110 -14.00 7.44 -2.38
CA VAL A 110 -12.85 7.03 -1.58
C VAL A 110 -11.59 7.71 -2.12
N ALA A 111 -10.64 8.00 -1.24
CA ALA A 111 -9.32 8.47 -1.69
C ALA A 111 -8.20 7.56 -1.18
N PHE A 112 -7.16 7.44 -2.00
CA PHE A 112 -5.93 6.73 -1.72
C PHE A 112 -4.76 7.70 -1.76
N VAL A 113 -3.95 7.69 -0.71
CA VAL A 113 -2.76 8.52 -0.59
C VAL A 113 -1.57 7.60 -0.41
N VAL A 114 -0.55 7.79 -1.21
CA VAL A 114 0.68 7.01 -1.14
C VAL A 114 1.87 7.92 -0.85
N ASP A 115 2.88 7.36 -0.21
CA ASP A 115 4.16 8.01 0.01
C ASP A 115 5.08 7.92 -1.23
N PRO A 116 6.30 8.49 -1.22
CA PRO A 116 7.10 8.65 -2.43
C PRO A 116 7.52 7.34 -3.11
N ASP A 117 7.78 6.29 -2.40
CA ASP A 117 8.18 4.96 -2.92
C ASP A 117 7.04 3.93 -2.92
N VAL A 118 5.83 4.39 -2.54
CA VAL A 118 4.56 3.64 -2.65
C VAL A 118 4.55 2.38 -1.79
N ASP A 119 5.27 2.37 -0.67
CA ASP A 119 5.23 1.27 0.29
C ASP A 119 4.19 1.49 1.41
N ARG A 120 3.60 2.69 1.50
CA ARG A 120 2.55 3.03 2.46
C ARG A 120 1.29 3.50 1.76
N LEU A 121 0.14 3.15 2.34
CA LEU A 121 -1.18 3.55 1.86
C LEU A 121 -2.03 4.08 3.00
N ALA A 122 -2.49 5.34 2.86
CA ALA A 122 -3.58 5.88 3.68
C ALA A 122 -4.85 6.01 2.85
N MET A 123 -6.00 5.80 3.49
CA MET A 123 -7.32 5.94 2.88
C MET A 123 -8.09 7.08 3.53
N ILE A 124 -8.88 7.79 2.73
CA ILE A 124 -9.77 8.85 3.20
C ILE A 124 -11.20 8.51 2.79
N CYS A 125 -12.10 8.62 3.74
CA CYS A 125 -13.53 8.33 3.57
C CYS A 125 -14.23 9.41 2.73
N GLU A 126 -15.44 9.12 2.28
CA GLU A 126 -16.28 10.00 1.47
C GLU A 126 -16.61 11.33 2.15
N ASP A 127 -16.59 11.38 3.48
CA ASP A 127 -16.83 12.60 4.27
C ASP A 127 -15.54 13.45 4.49
N GLY A 128 -14.42 12.99 3.97
CA GLY A 128 -13.11 13.61 4.11
C GLY A 128 -12.40 13.33 5.44
N THR A 129 -12.85 12.35 6.21
CA THR A 129 -12.14 11.89 7.40
C THR A 129 -11.13 10.81 7.05
N MET A 130 -10.02 10.74 7.81
CA MET A 130 -9.06 9.65 7.66
C MET A 130 -9.70 8.33 8.09
N TYR A 131 -9.53 7.30 7.25
CA TYR A 131 -9.87 5.92 7.66
C TYR A 131 -8.94 5.42 8.78
N GLY A 132 -7.75 5.99 8.85
CA GLY A 132 -6.69 5.65 9.79
C GLY A 132 -5.71 4.64 9.20
N GLU A 133 -4.44 5.04 9.13
CA GLU A 133 -3.37 4.25 8.50
C GLU A 133 -3.23 2.85 9.10
N GLU A 134 -3.49 2.71 10.41
CA GLU A 134 -3.45 1.44 11.10
C GLU A 134 -4.53 0.44 10.64
N TYR A 135 -5.66 0.93 10.12
CA TYR A 135 -6.77 0.10 9.68
C TYR A 135 -6.63 -0.39 8.24
N THR A 136 -5.69 0.10 7.46
CA THR A 136 -5.38 -0.41 6.12
C THR A 136 -5.10 -1.91 6.18
N LEU A 137 -4.09 -2.31 6.96
CA LEU A 137 -3.74 -3.71 7.19
C LEU A 137 -4.91 -4.52 7.77
N VAL A 138 -5.62 -3.97 8.75
CA VAL A 138 -6.72 -4.67 9.44
C VAL A 138 -7.87 -5.01 8.47
N THR A 139 -8.24 -4.07 7.60
CA THR A 139 -9.30 -4.25 6.61
C THR A 139 -8.91 -5.28 5.54
N VAL A 140 -7.70 -5.17 5.02
CA VAL A 140 -7.18 -6.14 4.04
C VAL A 140 -7.11 -7.53 4.68
N ALA A 141 -6.66 -7.61 5.95
CA ALA A 141 -6.60 -8.88 6.67
C ALA A 141 -7.98 -9.50 6.91
N ASP A 142 -9.00 -8.73 7.28
CA ASP A 142 -10.38 -9.26 7.43
C ASP A 142 -10.88 -9.84 6.09
N TYR A 143 -10.61 -9.16 4.99
CA TYR A 143 -10.96 -9.66 3.66
C TYR A 143 -10.19 -10.93 3.28
N VAL A 144 -8.86 -10.94 3.48
CA VAL A 144 -8.02 -12.12 3.18
C VAL A 144 -8.43 -13.31 4.02
N LEU A 145 -8.60 -13.14 5.35
CA LEU A 145 -8.95 -14.22 6.27
C LEU A 145 -10.34 -14.81 6.02
N LYS A 146 -11.26 -14.02 5.49
CA LYS A 146 -12.58 -14.52 5.06
C LYS A 146 -12.48 -15.56 3.93
N HIS A 147 -11.47 -15.44 3.06
CA HIS A 147 -11.28 -16.31 1.90
C HIS A 147 -10.20 -17.37 2.13
N THR A 148 -9.18 -17.02 2.91
CA THR A 148 -8.03 -17.88 3.20
C THR A 148 -7.67 -17.74 4.68
N PRO A 149 -8.38 -18.44 5.59
CA PRO A 149 -8.06 -18.40 7.01
C PRO A 149 -6.61 -18.83 7.27
N GLY A 150 -5.90 -18.07 8.11
CA GLY A 150 -4.50 -18.36 8.44
C GLY A 150 -3.95 -17.40 9.50
N ASN A 151 -2.73 -17.64 9.93
CA ASN A 151 -2.06 -16.79 10.91
C ASN A 151 -1.77 -15.41 10.35
N THR A 152 -1.65 -14.42 11.23
CA THR A 152 -1.28 -13.05 10.86
C THR A 152 -0.11 -12.54 11.70
N VAL A 153 0.56 -11.52 11.17
CA VAL A 153 1.67 -10.83 11.85
C VAL A 153 1.51 -9.32 11.72
N SER A 154 1.76 -8.58 12.79
CA SER A 154 2.09 -7.16 12.69
C SER A 154 3.23 -6.79 13.63
N ASN A 155 3.80 -5.62 13.44
CA ASN A 155 4.82 -5.12 14.36
C ASN A 155 4.22 -4.67 15.70
N LEU A 156 5.05 -4.43 16.68
CA LEU A 156 4.64 -4.08 18.06
C LEU A 156 4.10 -2.64 18.17
N SER A 157 4.32 -1.78 17.18
CA SER A 157 3.76 -0.42 17.14
C SER A 157 2.36 -0.36 16.52
N SER A 158 1.86 -1.46 15.97
CA SER A 158 0.54 -1.55 15.36
C SER A 158 -0.59 -1.72 16.39
N THR A 159 -1.80 -1.31 15.98
CA THR A 159 -3.00 -1.52 16.78
C THR A 159 -3.29 -3.00 17.06
N ARG A 160 -4.00 -3.27 18.13
CA ARG A 160 -4.46 -4.63 18.48
C ARG A 160 -5.60 -5.13 17.59
N ALA A 161 -6.15 -4.31 16.73
CA ALA A 161 -7.30 -4.67 15.91
C ALA A 161 -7.00 -5.87 14.97
N LEU A 162 -5.80 -5.98 14.42
CA LEU A 162 -5.41 -7.15 13.62
C LEU A 162 -5.49 -8.45 14.44
N ARG A 163 -5.02 -8.43 15.69
CA ARG A 163 -5.14 -9.59 16.61
C ARG A 163 -6.60 -9.99 16.82
N ASP A 164 -7.47 -9.01 17.00
CA ASP A 164 -8.88 -9.25 17.31
C ASP A 164 -9.62 -9.79 16.07
N VAL A 165 -9.31 -9.26 14.87
CA VAL A 165 -9.76 -9.81 13.60
C VAL A 165 -9.26 -11.25 13.39
N THR A 166 -7.98 -11.51 13.64
CA THR A 166 -7.40 -12.86 13.50
C THR A 166 -8.12 -13.87 14.38
N ARG A 167 -8.38 -13.50 15.63
CA ARG A 167 -9.12 -14.36 16.59
C ARG A 167 -10.57 -14.61 16.17
N LYS A 168 -11.25 -13.66 15.54
CA LYS A 168 -12.58 -13.84 14.96
C LYS A 168 -12.64 -15.02 13.98
N TYR A 169 -11.55 -15.27 13.26
CA TYR A 169 -11.42 -16.40 12.33
C TYR A 169 -10.80 -17.67 12.97
N GLY A 170 -10.57 -17.67 14.30
CA GLY A 170 -10.00 -18.82 15.01
C GLY A 170 -8.52 -19.04 14.74
N MET A 171 -7.81 -18.02 14.22
CA MET A 171 -6.40 -18.13 13.84
C MET A 171 -5.48 -17.47 14.86
N GLN A 172 -4.17 -17.69 14.70
CA GLN A 172 -3.16 -17.16 15.61
C GLN A 172 -2.56 -15.86 15.09
N TYR A 173 -2.57 -14.83 15.93
CA TYR A 173 -1.85 -13.59 15.75
C TYR A 173 -0.44 -13.69 16.36
N ASN A 174 0.55 -13.17 15.67
CA ASN A 174 1.93 -13.08 16.11
C ASN A 174 2.43 -11.63 15.98
N ALA A 175 3.23 -11.19 16.95
CA ALA A 175 3.87 -9.88 16.92
C ALA A 175 5.34 -9.99 16.52
N ALA A 176 5.84 -9.02 15.78
CA ALA A 176 7.23 -8.87 15.40
C ALA A 176 7.81 -7.54 15.93
N ALA A 177 9.12 -7.42 15.97
CA ALA A 177 9.76 -6.13 16.16
C ALA A 177 9.39 -5.17 15.00
N VAL A 178 9.53 -3.86 15.24
CA VAL A 178 9.29 -2.83 14.21
C VAL A 178 10.29 -3.01 13.07
N GLY A 179 9.80 -2.83 11.84
CA GLY A 179 10.55 -2.98 10.58
C GLY A 179 10.05 -4.15 9.76
N GLU A 180 9.83 -3.90 8.47
CA GLU A 180 9.28 -4.85 7.50
C GLU A 180 10.01 -6.21 7.52
N VAL A 181 11.34 -6.21 7.55
CA VAL A 181 12.16 -7.44 7.57
C VAL A 181 11.79 -8.33 8.75
N ASN A 182 11.52 -7.75 9.93
CA ASN A 182 11.13 -8.50 11.13
C ASN A 182 9.73 -9.10 10.96
N VAL A 183 8.81 -8.34 10.37
CA VAL A 183 7.44 -8.81 10.07
C VAL A 183 7.50 -9.96 9.08
N VAL A 184 8.21 -9.81 7.95
CA VAL A 184 8.34 -10.85 6.91
C VAL A 184 9.02 -12.11 7.46
N THR A 185 10.06 -11.96 8.28
CA THR A 185 10.71 -13.11 8.94
C THR A 185 9.72 -13.87 9.82
N LYS A 186 8.97 -13.13 10.66
CA LYS A 186 7.95 -13.73 11.53
C LYS A 186 6.81 -14.38 10.72
N MET A 187 6.41 -13.79 9.60
CA MET A 187 5.42 -14.40 8.69
C MET A 187 5.89 -15.76 8.18
N LYS A 188 7.16 -15.86 7.76
CA LYS A 188 7.76 -17.12 7.28
C LYS A 188 7.82 -18.17 8.40
N GLU A 189 8.24 -17.77 9.62
CA GLU A 189 8.30 -18.65 10.78
C GLU A 189 6.94 -19.22 11.20
N THR A 190 5.88 -18.44 11.07
CA THR A 190 4.53 -18.78 11.54
C THR A 190 3.58 -19.21 10.43
N ASN A 191 4.05 -19.30 9.18
CA ASN A 191 3.22 -19.53 8.00
C ASN A 191 2.02 -18.57 7.94
N ALA A 192 2.26 -17.31 8.26
CA ALA A 192 1.21 -16.30 8.20
C ALA A 192 0.79 -16.00 6.77
N VAL A 193 -0.53 -15.83 6.55
CA VAL A 193 -1.10 -15.54 5.22
C VAL A 193 -1.11 -14.05 4.90
N ILE A 194 -1.01 -13.22 5.93
CA ILE A 194 -0.92 -11.75 5.80
C ILE A 194 -0.19 -11.16 6.99
N GLY A 195 0.52 -10.10 6.76
CA GLY A 195 1.18 -9.27 7.77
C GLY A 195 1.53 -7.91 7.23
N GLY A 196 1.87 -6.99 8.11
CA GLY A 196 2.24 -5.63 7.76
C GLY A 196 2.50 -4.77 9.00
N GLU A 197 2.56 -3.48 8.77
CA GLU A 197 2.79 -2.48 9.81
C GLU A 197 1.62 -1.51 9.94
N GLY A 198 1.42 -0.89 11.11
CA GLY A 198 0.33 0.04 11.38
C GLY A 198 0.52 1.44 10.78
N ASN A 199 1.44 1.61 9.87
CA ASN A 199 1.72 2.86 9.14
C ASN A 199 1.23 2.84 7.68
N GLY A 200 0.40 1.86 7.32
CA GLY A 200 -0.13 1.66 5.98
C GLY A 200 0.72 0.72 5.11
N GLY A 201 1.83 0.17 5.67
CA GLY A 201 2.72 -0.78 5.00
C GLY A 201 2.40 -2.25 5.25
#